data_50be0c684cd91f1fb45f64e45c368600
#
_entry.id   50be0c684cd91f1fb45f64e45c368600
#
_cell.length_a   1.000
_cell.length_b   1.000
_cell.length_c   1.000
_cell.angle_alpha   90.00
_cell.angle_beta   90.00
_cell.angle_gamma   90.00
#
_symmetry.space_group_name_H-M   'P 1'
#
loop_
_entity.id
_entity.type
_entity.pdbx_description
1 polymer ?
#
loop_
_entity_poly.entity_id
_entity_poly.type
_entity_poly.pdbx_seq_one_letter_code
_entity_poly.pdbx_strand_id
1 'polypeptide(L)'
;LGDVYKRQVQLYVKDMTASTTRPEKELKGFEKVQLAPGETKTVTMELDKRSFAWYNTQLQDWYAASGKYEILIGASSRDIRLSETIELSSSQVIPMHIHMNTTLGELFNNPNTKEAAKELTSRYLAAMNGGSDTASQSAAEAITEEMVAAMTDSMPLRSLCSFGGFSRAEIQEMIDKLQACLLYTSPSPRD
;
A
#
# COMPACT_ATOMS: atom_id res chain seq x y z
N LEU A 1 7.51 -45.29 -31.54
CA LEU A 1 6.61 -44.21 -31.85
C LEU A 1 6.47 -43.35 -30.57
N GLY A 2 7.23 -42.26 -30.49
CA GLY A 2 7.19 -41.39 -29.35
C GLY A 2 5.94 -40.49 -29.40
N ASP A 3 5.17 -40.47 -28.31
CA ASP A 3 4.02 -39.60 -28.22
C ASP A 3 4.44 -38.15 -28.10
N VAL A 4 3.76 -37.28 -28.86
CA VAL A 4 3.90 -35.80 -28.73
C VAL A 4 3.18 -35.38 -27.46
N TYR A 5 3.91 -34.83 -26.50
CA TYR A 5 3.34 -34.31 -25.26
C TYR A 5 2.95 -32.86 -25.41
N LYS A 6 1.72 -32.54 -24.97
CA LYS A 6 1.27 -31.16 -24.80
C LYS A 6 1.57 -30.71 -23.39
N ARG A 7 2.29 -29.61 -23.25
CA ARG A 7 2.57 -28.96 -21.97
C ARG A 7 2.03 -27.54 -21.98
N GLN A 8 1.65 -27.05 -20.82
CA GLN A 8 1.24 -25.67 -20.62
C GLN A 8 2.26 -25.02 -19.69
N VAL A 9 2.74 -23.84 -20.10
CA VAL A 9 3.56 -22.96 -19.29
C VAL A 9 2.67 -21.80 -18.86
N GLN A 10 2.61 -21.54 -17.57
CA GLN A 10 1.80 -20.47 -16.98
C GLN A 10 2.73 -19.48 -16.28
N LEU A 11 2.46 -18.19 -16.50
CA LEU A 11 3.19 -17.09 -15.89
C LEU A 11 2.25 -16.37 -14.92
N TYR A 12 2.73 -16.21 -13.69
CA TYR A 12 2.03 -15.47 -12.63
C TYR A 12 2.87 -14.29 -12.16
N VAL A 13 2.18 -13.27 -11.70
CA VAL A 13 2.78 -12.10 -11.02
C VAL A 13 2.21 -12.04 -9.61
N LYS A 14 3.11 -11.88 -8.64
CA LYS A 14 2.79 -11.67 -7.22
C LYS A 14 3.37 -10.34 -6.77
N ASP A 15 2.53 -9.48 -6.23
CA ASP A 15 2.95 -8.24 -5.59
C ASP A 15 3.39 -8.54 -4.15
N MET A 16 4.66 -8.28 -3.84
CA MET A 16 5.25 -8.58 -2.52
C MET A 16 5.13 -7.42 -1.53
N THR A 17 4.77 -6.23 -2.02
CA THR A 17 4.73 -4.99 -1.24
C THR A 17 3.35 -4.33 -1.23
N ALA A 18 2.31 -5.06 -1.65
CA ALA A 18 0.97 -4.53 -1.76
C ALA A 18 0.46 -3.99 -0.41
N SER A 19 0.08 -2.72 -0.38
CA SER A 19 -0.64 -2.09 0.73
C SER A 19 -2.15 -2.32 0.67
N THR A 20 -2.63 -2.95 -0.40
CA THR A 20 -4.04 -3.25 -0.65
C THR A 20 -4.24 -4.75 -0.77
N THR A 21 -5.40 -5.25 -0.32
CA THR A 21 -5.76 -6.67 -0.46
C THR A 21 -5.81 -7.06 -1.94
N ARG A 22 -4.91 -7.95 -2.33
CA ARG A 22 -4.79 -8.49 -3.69
C ARG A 22 -4.74 -10.02 -3.63
N PRO A 23 -5.05 -10.72 -4.75
CA PRO A 23 -4.76 -12.14 -4.86
C PRO A 23 -3.28 -12.43 -4.60
N GLU A 24 -2.99 -13.56 -3.96
CA GLU A 24 -1.60 -13.97 -3.68
C GLU A 24 -0.74 -13.97 -4.95
N LYS A 25 -1.29 -14.40 -6.07
CA LYS A 25 -0.69 -14.35 -7.40
C LYS A 25 -1.75 -14.32 -8.48
N GLU A 26 -1.46 -13.68 -9.58
CA GLU A 26 -2.38 -13.49 -10.70
C GLU A 26 -1.80 -14.09 -11.97
N LEU A 27 -2.58 -14.89 -12.71
CA LEU A 27 -2.18 -15.41 -14.02
C LEU A 27 -2.12 -14.26 -15.03
N LYS A 28 -0.96 -14.01 -15.62
CA LYS A 28 -0.73 -12.93 -16.60
C LYS A 28 -0.40 -13.44 -18.00
N GLY A 29 0.00 -14.69 -18.12
CA GLY A 29 0.25 -15.30 -19.41
C GLY A 29 0.24 -16.83 -19.36
N PHE A 30 -0.03 -17.45 -20.49
CA PHE A 30 0.14 -18.88 -20.65
C PHE A 30 0.44 -19.23 -22.11
N GLU A 31 1.20 -20.30 -22.31
CA GLU A 31 1.51 -20.85 -23.62
C GLU A 31 1.34 -22.36 -23.61
N LYS A 32 0.80 -22.91 -24.69
CA LYS A 32 0.70 -24.36 -24.90
C LYS A 32 1.74 -24.80 -25.91
N VAL A 33 2.65 -25.66 -25.47
CA VAL A 33 3.72 -26.19 -26.33
C VAL A 33 3.51 -27.68 -26.60
N GLN A 34 3.83 -28.10 -27.80
CA GLN A 34 3.92 -29.50 -28.17
C GLN A 34 5.43 -29.84 -28.29
N LEU A 35 5.81 -30.90 -27.62
CA LEU A 35 7.20 -31.35 -27.55
C LEU A 35 7.30 -32.81 -28.01
N ALA A 36 8.21 -33.09 -28.92
CA ALA A 36 8.65 -34.44 -29.20
C ALA A 36 9.59 -34.95 -28.09
N PRO A 37 9.79 -36.26 -27.95
CA PRO A 37 10.76 -36.79 -27.01
C PRO A 37 12.17 -36.19 -27.22
N GLY A 38 12.73 -35.61 -26.16
CA GLY A 38 14.03 -34.94 -26.17
C GLY A 38 14.04 -33.53 -26.77
N GLU A 39 12.89 -33.01 -27.23
CA GLU A 39 12.80 -31.65 -27.77
C GLU A 39 12.77 -30.60 -26.66
N THR A 40 13.48 -29.49 -26.90
CA THR A 40 13.48 -28.29 -26.05
C THR A 40 12.93 -27.12 -26.84
N LYS A 41 12.00 -26.35 -26.23
CA LYS A 41 11.46 -25.13 -26.81
C LYS A 41 11.57 -23.95 -25.84
N THR A 42 11.92 -22.81 -26.39
CA THR A 42 11.88 -21.55 -25.65
C THR A 42 10.49 -20.93 -25.77
N VAL A 43 9.92 -20.49 -24.66
CA VAL A 43 8.65 -19.76 -24.59
C VAL A 43 8.97 -18.33 -24.16
N THR A 44 8.47 -17.36 -24.92
CA THR A 44 8.60 -15.94 -24.58
C THR A 44 7.23 -15.37 -24.27
N MET A 45 7.09 -14.70 -23.13
CA MET A 45 5.87 -13.99 -22.72
C MET A 45 6.25 -12.56 -22.38
N GLU A 46 5.48 -11.61 -22.89
CA GLU A 46 5.68 -10.19 -22.61
C GLU A 46 4.75 -9.76 -21.46
N LEU A 47 5.30 -8.98 -20.53
CA LEU A 47 4.56 -8.37 -19.44
C LEU A 47 4.55 -6.86 -19.65
N ASP A 48 3.36 -6.31 -19.82
CA ASP A 48 3.12 -4.88 -19.90
C ASP A 48 2.89 -4.26 -18.53
N LYS A 49 2.71 -2.93 -18.45
CA LYS A 49 2.37 -2.21 -17.23
C LYS A 49 1.12 -2.81 -16.54
N ARG A 50 0.12 -3.23 -17.31
CA ARG A 50 -1.13 -3.76 -16.79
C ARG A 50 -0.95 -5.12 -16.11
N SER A 51 0.10 -5.85 -16.44
CA SER A 51 0.44 -7.12 -15.79
C SER A 51 0.78 -6.95 -14.31
N PHE A 52 1.23 -5.76 -13.90
CA PHE A 52 1.59 -5.39 -12.52
C PHE A 52 0.52 -4.54 -11.84
N ALA A 53 -0.43 -4.00 -12.61
CA ALA A 53 -1.39 -3.02 -12.15
C ALA A 53 -2.68 -3.65 -11.62
N TRP A 54 -3.37 -2.89 -10.78
CA TRP A 54 -4.75 -3.10 -10.36
C TRP A 54 -5.57 -1.84 -10.62
N TYR A 55 -6.88 -1.99 -10.76
CA TYR A 55 -7.75 -0.85 -11.01
C TYR A 55 -7.96 -0.04 -9.73
N ASN A 56 -7.51 1.21 -9.71
CA ASN A 56 -7.68 2.12 -8.58
C ASN A 56 -8.88 3.03 -8.83
N THR A 57 -9.86 2.97 -7.92
CA THR A 57 -11.12 3.72 -8.05
C THR A 57 -10.95 5.22 -7.81
N GLN A 58 -9.92 5.65 -7.09
CA GLN A 58 -9.63 7.07 -6.86
C GLN A 58 -9.00 7.71 -8.11
N LEU A 59 -8.10 6.98 -8.76
CA LEU A 59 -7.51 7.39 -10.04
C LEU A 59 -8.43 7.17 -11.23
N GLN A 60 -9.46 6.31 -11.08
CA GLN A 60 -10.27 5.77 -12.18
C GLN A 60 -9.40 5.18 -13.31
N ASP A 61 -8.27 4.59 -12.96
CA ASP A 61 -7.28 4.06 -13.88
C ASP A 61 -6.52 2.87 -13.27
N TRP A 62 -5.72 2.21 -14.11
CA TRP A 62 -4.84 1.12 -13.72
C TRP A 62 -3.57 1.67 -13.04
N TYR A 63 -3.39 1.26 -11.80
CA TYR A 63 -2.27 1.68 -10.94
C TYR A 63 -1.30 0.53 -10.75
N ALA A 64 -0.04 0.74 -11.13
CA ALA A 64 1.08 -0.14 -10.81
C ALA A 64 1.92 0.52 -9.72
N ALA A 65 1.98 -0.09 -8.54
CA ALA A 65 2.76 0.43 -7.43
C ALA A 65 4.26 0.25 -7.67
N SER A 66 5.07 1.15 -7.11
CA SER A 66 6.50 0.87 -6.96
C SER A 66 6.70 -0.21 -5.90
N GLY A 67 7.62 -1.13 -6.13
CA GLY A 67 7.92 -2.19 -5.18
C GLY A 67 8.46 -3.45 -5.81
N LYS A 68 8.53 -4.52 -5.03
CA LYS A 68 9.03 -5.82 -5.46
C LYS A 68 7.89 -6.71 -5.94
N TYR A 69 8.10 -7.30 -7.10
CA TYR A 69 7.20 -8.25 -7.72
C TYR A 69 7.91 -9.57 -7.96
N GLU A 70 7.26 -10.66 -7.67
CA GLU A 70 7.76 -12.00 -7.95
C GLU A 70 7.09 -12.53 -9.22
N ILE A 71 7.89 -12.87 -10.22
CA ILE A 71 7.47 -13.52 -11.47
C ILE A 71 7.60 -15.02 -11.27
N LEU A 72 6.50 -15.74 -11.45
CA LEU A 72 6.40 -17.15 -11.18
C LEU A 72 6.06 -17.91 -12.46
N ILE A 73 6.84 -18.93 -12.79
CA ILE A 73 6.58 -19.78 -13.95
C ILE A 73 6.29 -21.21 -13.45
N GLY A 74 5.22 -21.77 -13.94
CA GLY A 74 4.81 -23.11 -13.53
C GLY A 74 3.91 -23.83 -14.53
N ALA A 75 3.58 -25.07 -14.22
CA ALA A 75 2.57 -25.83 -14.94
C ALA A 75 1.15 -25.55 -14.44
N SER A 76 1.04 -25.04 -13.22
CA SER A 76 -0.21 -24.59 -12.59
C SER A 76 0.11 -23.62 -11.46
N SER A 77 -0.92 -23.01 -10.87
CA SER A 77 -0.77 -22.14 -9.69
C SER A 77 -0.21 -22.86 -8.45
N ARG A 78 -0.24 -24.17 -8.42
CA ARG A 78 0.28 -25.01 -7.33
C ARG A 78 1.58 -25.74 -7.71
N ASP A 79 1.98 -25.73 -8.96
CA ASP A 79 3.22 -26.32 -9.48
C ASP A 79 4.08 -25.23 -10.08
N ILE A 80 4.68 -24.40 -9.22
CA ILE A 80 5.63 -23.35 -9.61
C ILE A 80 7.02 -23.98 -9.66
N ARG A 81 7.77 -23.71 -10.73
CA ARG A 81 9.06 -24.32 -11.01
C ARG A 81 10.20 -23.32 -11.09
N LEU A 82 9.89 -22.09 -11.48
CA LEU A 82 10.86 -21.00 -11.55
C LEU A 82 10.24 -19.76 -10.90
N SER A 83 11.06 -19.01 -10.20
CA SER A 83 10.68 -17.70 -9.65
C SER A 83 11.84 -16.73 -9.79
N GLU A 84 11.50 -15.46 -10.05
CA GLU A 84 12.44 -14.36 -10.12
C GLU A 84 11.79 -13.11 -9.54
N THR A 85 12.56 -12.32 -8.78
CA THR A 85 12.07 -11.08 -8.19
C THR A 85 12.58 -9.90 -8.98
N ILE A 86 11.67 -9.02 -9.36
CA ILE A 86 12.00 -7.75 -10.02
C ILE A 86 11.57 -6.58 -9.15
N GLU A 87 12.20 -5.44 -9.31
CA GLU A 87 11.80 -4.18 -8.69
C GLU A 87 11.22 -3.25 -9.75
N LEU A 88 9.98 -2.82 -9.53
CA LEU A 88 9.27 -1.89 -10.40
C LEU A 88 9.32 -0.48 -9.79
N SER A 89 9.70 0.50 -10.58
CA SER A 89 9.56 1.92 -10.23
C SER A 89 8.42 2.54 -11.01
N SER A 90 7.45 3.10 -10.30
CA SER A 90 6.28 3.74 -10.88
C SER A 90 6.30 5.24 -10.57
N SER A 91 5.98 6.05 -11.55
CA SER A 91 5.78 7.51 -11.37
C SER A 91 4.33 7.85 -10.99
N GLN A 92 3.42 6.87 -10.94
CA GLN A 92 2.03 7.12 -10.56
C GLN A 92 1.92 7.33 -9.06
N VAL A 93 1.21 8.38 -8.66
CA VAL A 93 0.89 8.71 -7.27
C VAL A 93 -0.61 8.66 -7.09
N ILE A 94 -1.08 7.97 -6.06
CA ILE A 94 -2.49 8.01 -5.67
C ILE A 94 -2.69 9.29 -4.86
N PRO A 95 -3.57 10.22 -5.30
CA PRO A 95 -3.86 11.41 -4.50
C PRO A 95 -4.53 11.01 -3.20
N MET A 96 -3.98 11.47 -2.08
CA MET A 96 -4.58 11.27 -0.78
C MET A 96 -5.74 12.24 -0.58
N HIS A 97 -6.94 11.71 -0.34
CA HIS A 97 -8.10 12.48 0.07
C HIS A 97 -8.26 12.41 1.59
N ILE A 98 -7.99 13.55 2.27
CA ILE A 98 -8.11 13.63 3.72
C ILE A 98 -9.55 14.02 4.08
N HIS A 99 -10.14 13.27 4.99
CA HIS A 99 -11.49 13.49 5.50
C HIS A 99 -11.60 13.03 6.97
N MET A 100 -12.71 13.29 7.63
CA MET A 100 -12.93 12.95 9.05
C MET A 100 -12.70 11.48 9.42
N ASN A 101 -12.80 10.56 8.44
CA ASN A 101 -12.55 9.13 8.67
C ASN A 101 -11.13 8.69 8.30
N THR A 102 -10.30 9.58 7.73
CA THR A 102 -8.88 9.31 7.53
C THR A 102 -8.24 9.00 8.88
N THR A 103 -7.44 7.94 8.93
CA THR A 103 -6.79 7.51 10.17
C THR A 103 -5.47 8.26 10.38
N LEU A 104 -5.02 8.33 11.63
CA LEU A 104 -3.70 8.87 11.94
C LEU A 104 -2.60 8.04 11.27
N GLY A 105 -2.75 6.71 11.19
CA GLY A 105 -1.80 5.86 10.48
C GLY A 105 -1.67 6.20 9.00
N GLU A 106 -2.78 6.50 8.31
CA GLU A 106 -2.74 6.96 6.92
C GLU A 106 -1.96 8.28 6.78
N LEU A 107 -2.13 9.22 7.73
CA LEU A 107 -1.37 10.46 7.77
C LEU A 107 0.12 10.24 8.07
N PHE A 108 0.45 9.32 8.97
CA PHE A 108 1.84 8.97 9.29
C PHE A 108 2.58 8.33 8.11
N ASN A 109 1.88 7.54 7.31
CA ASN A 109 2.45 6.84 6.16
C ASN A 109 2.69 7.74 4.95
N ASN A 110 2.14 8.96 4.94
CA ASN A 110 2.37 9.92 3.87
C ASN A 110 3.41 10.98 4.30
N PRO A 111 4.54 11.12 3.59
CA PRO A 111 5.60 12.06 3.95
C PRO A 111 5.12 13.52 4.14
N ASN A 112 4.13 13.94 3.34
CA ASN A 112 3.64 15.32 3.35
C ASN A 112 2.70 15.63 4.53
N THR A 113 2.15 14.60 5.19
CA THR A 113 1.22 14.75 6.32
C THR A 113 1.77 14.21 7.63
N LYS A 114 2.93 13.57 7.61
CA LYS A 114 3.56 12.93 8.76
C LYS A 114 3.79 13.88 9.94
N GLU A 115 4.25 15.09 9.69
CA GLU A 115 4.50 16.06 10.77
C GLU A 115 3.19 16.52 11.42
N ALA A 116 2.14 16.73 10.63
CA ALA A 116 0.82 17.05 11.18
C ALA A 116 0.24 15.89 12.01
N ALA A 117 0.47 14.65 11.58
CA ALA A 117 0.07 13.46 12.35
C ALA A 117 0.78 13.41 13.72
N LYS A 118 2.06 13.74 13.78
CA LYS A 118 2.82 13.81 15.04
C LYS A 118 2.27 14.89 15.97
N GLU A 119 1.99 16.08 15.44
CA GLU A 119 1.41 17.19 16.22
C GLU A 119 0.06 16.81 16.80
N LEU A 120 -0.83 16.23 16.00
CA LEU A 120 -2.12 15.73 16.44
C LEU A 120 -2.02 14.69 17.55
N THR A 121 -1.14 13.72 17.37
CA THR A 121 -0.91 12.66 18.35
C THR A 121 -0.36 13.23 19.66
N SER A 122 0.57 14.16 19.59
CA SER A 122 1.14 14.81 20.78
C SER A 122 0.07 15.58 21.57
N ARG A 123 -0.79 16.37 20.90
CA ARG A 123 -1.93 17.07 21.52
C ARG A 123 -2.95 16.09 22.10
N TYR A 124 -3.24 15.01 21.40
CA TYR A 124 -4.16 13.96 21.89
C TYR A 124 -3.64 13.34 23.19
N LEU A 125 -2.36 12.96 23.23
CA LEU A 125 -1.73 12.39 24.42
C LEU A 125 -1.68 13.40 25.58
N ALA A 126 -1.39 14.66 25.31
CA ALA A 126 -1.40 15.72 26.31
C ALA A 126 -2.80 15.92 26.91
N ALA A 127 -3.85 15.88 26.08
CA ALA A 127 -5.24 15.96 26.55
C ALA A 127 -5.64 14.77 27.42
N MET A 128 -5.18 13.57 27.08
CA MET A 128 -5.43 12.37 27.89
C MET A 128 -4.67 12.39 29.22
N ASN A 129 -3.47 12.93 29.25
CA ASN A 129 -2.64 13.01 30.46
C ASN A 129 -2.97 14.21 31.37
N GLY A 130 -3.67 15.21 30.86
CA GLY A 130 -4.02 16.46 31.59
C GLY A 130 -5.09 16.34 32.68
N GLY A 131 -5.52 15.12 33.00
CA GLY A 131 -6.55 14.85 34.01
C GLY A 131 -6.08 14.28 35.34
N SER A 132 -4.79 14.02 35.55
CA SER A 132 -4.32 13.49 36.84
C SER A 132 -2.96 14.06 37.23
N ASP A 133 -2.98 14.91 38.24
CA ASP A 133 -1.80 15.30 39.00
C ASP A 133 -1.11 14.06 39.61
N THR A 134 0.22 13.98 39.47
CA THR A 134 1.20 13.28 40.28
C THR A 134 1.46 11.78 40.13
N ALA A 135 0.69 10.98 39.38
CA ALA A 135 1.04 9.55 39.25
C ALA A 135 1.57 9.12 37.86
N SER A 136 1.66 10.04 36.91
CA SER A 136 1.78 9.69 35.47
C SER A 136 3.14 9.95 34.84
N GLN A 137 4.12 10.54 35.55
CA GLN A 137 5.45 10.78 34.96
C GLN A 137 6.21 9.50 34.67
N SER A 138 6.08 8.47 35.53
CA SER A 138 6.77 7.18 35.32
C SER A 138 6.09 6.30 34.23
N ALA A 139 4.80 6.54 33.95
CA ALA A 139 4.10 5.81 32.90
C ALA A 139 4.28 6.47 31.50
N ALA A 140 4.45 7.78 31.46
CA ALA A 140 4.68 8.52 30.21
C ALA A 140 6.06 8.23 29.61
N GLU A 141 7.08 7.95 30.42
CA GLU A 141 8.42 7.57 29.97
C GLU A 141 8.50 6.15 29.39
N ALA A 142 7.49 5.29 29.64
CA ALA A 142 7.45 3.92 29.15
C ALA A 142 6.69 3.74 27.82
N ILE A 143 6.02 4.77 27.32
CA ILE A 143 5.26 4.70 26.04
C ILE A 143 6.22 5.03 24.90
N THR A 144 6.68 4.01 24.18
CA THR A 144 7.52 4.19 22.99
C THR A 144 6.73 4.79 21.84
N GLU A 145 7.40 5.49 20.90
CA GLU A 145 6.77 5.99 19.67
C GLU A 145 6.04 4.87 18.89
N GLU A 146 6.58 3.66 18.91
CA GLU A 146 5.98 2.48 18.27
C GLU A 146 4.66 2.09 18.95
N MET A 147 4.59 2.16 20.25
CA MET A 147 3.37 1.83 21.01
C MET A 147 2.28 2.87 20.77
N VAL A 148 2.64 4.16 20.69
CA VAL A 148 1.72 5.24 20.32
C VAL A 148 1.24 5.07 18.90
N ALA A 149 2.14 4.78 17.97
CA ALA A 149 1.78 4.52 16.57
C ALA A 149 0.81 3.35 16.47
N ALA A 150 1.07 2.23 17.14
CA ALA A 150 0.18 1.06 17.13
C ALA A 150 -1.21 1.36 17.71
N MET A 151 -1.30 2.18 18.77
CA MET A 151 -2.57 2.59 19.38
C MET A 151 -3.37 3.56 18.50
N THR A 152 -2.71 4.40 17.75
CA THR A 152 -3.33 5.48 16.96
C THR A 152 -3.46 5.15 15.48
N ASP A 153 -2.82 4.08 14.99
CA ASP A 153 -2.78 3.71 13.58
C ASP A 153 -4.18 3.64 12.95
N SER A 154 -5.11 2.96 13.57
CA SER A 154 -6.49 2.81 13.12
C SER A 154 -7.45 3.90 13.62
N MET A 155 -6.95 4.92 14.34
CA MET A 155 -7.78 5.98 14.92
C MET A 155 -8.18 7.00 13.85
N PRO A 156 -9.47 7.16 13.52
CA PRO A 156 -9.93 8.18 12.58
C PRO A 156 -9.90 9.58 13.21
N LEU A 157 -9.63 10.59 12.40
CA LEU A 157 -9.55 12.00 12.84
C LEU A 157 -10.78 12.46 13.63
N ARG A 158 -11.97 11.98 13.28
CA ARG A 158 -13.20 12.28 14.03
C ARG A 158 -13.13 11.88 15.51
N SER A 159 -12.37 10.83 15.86
CA SER A 159 -12.24 10.36 17.24
C SER A 159 -11.51 11.35 18.12
N LEU A 160 -10.65 12.20 17.56
CA LEU A 160 -9.98 13.28 18.26
C LEU A 160 -10.96 14.32 18.83
N CYS A 161 -12.13 14.48 18.21
CA CYS A 161 -13.18 15.34 18.73
C CYS A 161 -13.81 14.81 20.01
N SER A 162 -13.81 13.48 20.19
CA SER A 162 -14.46 12.86 21.36
C SER A 162 -13.50 12.69 22.54
N PHE A 163 -12.24 12.43 22.28
CA PHE A 163 -11.26 12.04 23.31
C PHE A 163 -10.03 12.95 23.38
N GLY A 164 -9.77 13.76 22.35
CA GLY A 164 -8.54 14.53 22.19
C GLY A 164 -8.62 16.02 22.47
N GLY A 165 -9.75 16.52 22.97
CA GLY A 165 -9.93 17.95 23.25
C GLY A 165 -9.94 18.85 22.01
N PHE A 166 -10.23 18.30 20.84
CA PHE A 166 -10.36 19.05 19.60
C PHE A 166 -11.84 19.29 19.26
N SER A 167 -12.16 20.51 18.84
CA SER A 167 -13.46 20.77 18.24
C SER A 167 -13.51 20.21 16.80
N ARG A 168 -14.72 19.91 16.32
CA ARG A 168 -14.92 19.47 14.94
C ARG A 168 -14.46 20.52 13.92
N ALA A 169 -14.60 21.81 14.26
CA ALA A 169 -14.18 22.92 13.40
C ALA A 169 -12.63 22.95 13.25
N GLU A 170 -11.89 22.76 14.33
CA GLU A 170 -10.42 22.69 14.29
C GLU A 170 -9.92 21.52 13.43
N ILE A 171 -10.54 20.33 13.57
CA ILE A 171 -10.16 19.19 12.73
C ILE A 171 -10.50 19.46 11.26
N GLN A 172 -11.65 20.07 10.97
CA GLN A 172 -12.02 20.41 9.59
C GLN A 172 -11.05 21.42 8.97
N GLU A 173 -10.70 22.48 9.69
CA GLU A 173 -9.74 23.50 9.21
C GLU A 173 -8.38 22.87 8.92
N MET A 174 -7.93 21.93 9.75
CA MET A 174 -6.69 21.21 9.52
C MET A 174 -6.76 20.30 8.29
N ILE A 175 -7.87 19.57 8.12
CA ILE A 175 -8.10 18.75 6.91
C ILE A 175 -7.98 19.62 5.66
N ASP A 176 -8.63 20.79 5.67
CA ASP A 176 -8.63 21.71 4.53
C ASP A 176 -7.21 22.22 4.23
N LYS A 177 -6.43 22.56 5.26
CA LYS A 177 -5.02 22.96 5.13
C LYS A 177 -4.15 21.85 4.57
N LEU A 178 -4.26 20.62 5.09
CA LEU A 178 -3.49 19.48 4.63
C LEU A 178 -3.87 19.11 3.19
N GLN A 179 -5.14 19.15 2.86
CA GLN A 179 -5.61 18.87 1.50
C GLN A 179 -5.07 19.90 0.50
N ALA A 180 -5.03 21.18 0.86
CA ALA A 180 -4.43 22.24 0.04
C ALA A 180 -2.93 21.98 -0.19
N CYS A 181 -2.17 21.62 0.84
CA CYS A 181 -0.75 21.29 0.72
C CYS A 181 -0.51 20.10 -0.24
N LEU A 182 -1.35 19.07 -0.16
CA LEU A 182 -1.22 17.89 -1.03
C LEU A 182 -1.48 18.19 -2.51
N LEU A 183 -2.38 19.14 -2.81
CA LEU A 183 -2.67 19.55 -4.18
C LEU A 183 -1.47 20.29 -4.81
N TYR A 184 -0.71 21.06 -4.03
CA TYR A 184 0.47 21.80 -4.52
C TYR A 184 1.70 20.89 -4.72
N THR A 185 1.76 19.74 -4.07
CA THR A 185 2.91 18.80 -4.18
C THR A 185 2.71 17.70 -5.21
N SER A 186 1.52 17.60 -5.80
CA SER A 186 1.28 16.66 -6.90
C SER A 186 1.88 17.19 -8.20
N PRO A 187 2.68 16.39 -8.94
CA PRO A 187 3.17 16.81 -10.25
C PRO A 187 2.01 17.16 -11.17
N SER A 188 2.14 18.28 -11.88
CA SER A 188 1.14 18.74 -12.84
C SER A 188 0.93 17.64 -13.91
N PRO A 189 -0.31 17.34 -14.32
CA PRO A 189 -0.56 16.36 -15.40
C PRO A 189 -0.13 16.82 -16.80
N ARG A 190 0.76 17.80 -16.90
CA ARG A 190 1.18 18.45 -18.16
C ARG A 190 2.70 18.47 -18.40
N ASP A 191 3.44 17.51 -17.82
CA ASP A 191 4.85 17.32 -18.20
C ASP A 191 5.09 15.89 -18.67
#